data_7622df5376108ed09627d2680b4f1f7d
#
_entry.id   7622df5376108ed09627d2680b4f1f7d
#
_cell.length_a   1.000
_cell.length_b   1.000
_cell.length_c   1.000
_cell.angle_alpha   90.00
_cell.angle_beta   90.00
_cell.angle_gamma   90.00
#
_symmetry.space_group_name_H-M   'P 1'
#
loop_
_entity.id
_entity.type
_entity.pdbx_description
1 polymer ?
#
loop_
_entity_poly.entity_id
_entity_poly.type
_entity_poly.pdbx_seq_one_letter_code
_entity_poly.pdbx_strand_id
1 'polypeptide(L)' 'SEIDMIRKNIIEKMDILIESIEQGYSKSNYESVWVNLSKYKFYNNHLHQIEGLQSK' A
#
# COMPACT_ATOMS: atom_id res chain seq x y z
N SER A 1 14.54 -2.27 -14.24
CA SER A 1 13.50 -2.68 -15.17
C SER A 1 12.19 -1.99 -14.87
N GLU A 2 11.24 -2.09 -15.77
CA GLU A 2 9.91 -1.50 -15.56
C GLU A 2 9.20 -2.13 -14.35
N ILE A 3 9.38 -3.43 -14.15
CA ILE A 3 8.78 -4.13 -13.03
C ILE A 3 9.32 -3.60 -11.70
N ASP A 4 10.61 -3.33 -11.64
CA ASP A 4 11.23 -2.77 -10.44
C ASP A 4 10.71 -1.37 -10.14
N MET A 5 10.49 -0.55 -11.17
CA MET A 5 9.94 0.78 -11.02
C MET A 5 8.50 0.73 -10.51
N ILE A 6 7.69 -0.16 -11.07
CA ILE A 6 6.31 -0.34 -10.65
C ILE A 6 6.26 -0.78 -9.19
N ARG A 7 7.09 -1.75 -8.82
CA ARG A 7 7.16 -2.25 -7.45
C ARG A 7 7.56 -1.14 -6.48
N LYS A 8 8.57 -0.36 -6.82
CA LYS A 8 9.02 0.76 -6.00
C LYS A 8 7.92 1.78 -5.80
N ASN A 9 7.19 2.13 -6.86
CA ASN A 9 6.09 3.08 -6.79
C ASN A 9 4.97 2.58 -5.87
N ILE A 10 4.65 1.29 -5.94
CA ILE A 10 3.63 0.71 -5.08
C ILE A 10 4.07 0.77 -3.61
N ILE A 11 5.32 0.42 -3.32
CA ILE A 11 5.86 0.45 -1.97
C ILE A 11 5.82 1.87 -1.40
N GLU A 12 6.18 2.87 -2.20
CA GLU A 12 6.13 4.27 -1.77
C GLU A 12 4.71 4.69 -1.43
N LYS A 13 3.73 4.29 -2.23
CA LYS A 13 2.31 4.58 -1.95
C LYS A 13 1.84 3.87 -0.68
N MET A 14 2.29 2.65 -0.45
CA MET A 14 1.96 1.91 0.76
C MET A 14 2.53 2.61 2.00
N ASP A 15 3.75 3.12 1.92
CA ASP A 15 4.36 3.86 3.02
C ASP A 15 3.56 5.13 3.37
N ILE A 16 3.10 5.85 2.35
CA ILE A 16 2.26 7.03 2.55
C ILE A 16 0.93 6.65 3.22
N LEU A 17 0.35 5.53 2.80
CA LEU A 17 -0.89 5.03 3.41
C LEU A 17 -0.69 4.65 4.87
N ILE A 18 0.43 4.04 5.22
CA ILE A 18 0.75 3.68 6.61
C ILE A 18 0.79 4.93 7.47
N GLU A 19 1.44 5.99 7.01
CA GLU A 19 1.46 7.26 7.74
C GLU A 19 0.07 7.83 7.93
N SER A 20 -0.75 7.78 6.89
CA SER A 20 -2.13 8.28 6.95
C SER A 20 -2.97 7.47 7.93
N ILE A 21 -2.76 6.15 7.97
CA ILE A 21 -3.46 5.26 8.90
C ILE A 21 -3.07 5.60 10.35
N GLU A 22 -1.78 5.79 10.61
CA GLU A 22 -1.30 6.15 11.94
C GLU A 22 -1.88 7.49 12.40
N GLN A 23 -1.91 8.49 11.51
CA GLN A 23 -2.49 9.78 11.80
C GLN A 23 -4.00 9.68 12.07
N GLY A 24 -4.69 8.86 11.28
CA GLY A 24 -6.12 8.63 11.47
C GLY A 24 -6.43 8.03 12.84
N TYR A 25 -5.64 7.05 13.28
CA TYR A 25 -5.78 6.48 14.61
C TYR A 25 -5.54 7.53 15.69
N SER A 26 -4.48 8.32 15.55
CA SER A 26 -4.14 9.36 16.50
C SER A 26 -5.24 10.39 16.68
N LYS A 27 -5.96 10.69 15.59
CA LYS A 27 -7.06 11.68 15.59
C LYS A 27 -8.44 11.03 15.79
N SER A 28 -8.49 9.73 16.01
CA SER A 28 -9.73 8.96 16.11
C SER A 28 -10.62 9.08 14.86
N ASN A 29 -9.99 9.31 13.71
CA ASN A 29 -10.70 9.37 12.43
C ASN A 29 -10.75 7.98 11.79
N TYR A 30 -11.62 7.12 12.35
CA TYR A 30 -11.67 5.71 11.96
C TYR A 30 -12.20 5.48 10.56
N GLU A 31 -13.03 6.38 10.04
CA GLU A 31 -13.49 6.29 8.66
C GLU A 31 -12.32 6.42 7.68
N SER A 32 -11.45 7.39 7.92
CA SER A 32 -10.23 7.57 7.11
C SER A 32 -9.31 6.36 7.22
N VAL A 33 -9.15 5.82 8.42
CA VAL A 33 -8.34 4.62 8.65
C VAL A 33 -8.88 3.45 7.84
N TRP A 34 -10.19 3.24 7.87
CA TRP A 34 -10.84 2.16 7.14
C TRP A 34 -10.60 2.26 5.64
N VAL A 35 -10.79 3.46 5.07
CA VAL A 35 -10.57 3.71 3.65
C VAL A 35 -9.11 3.43 3.27
N ASN A 36 -8.18 3.92 4.07
CA ASN A 36 -6.75 3.76 3.80
C ASN A 36 -6.31 2.30 3.94
N LEU A 37 -6.87 1.55 4.89
CA LEU A 37 -6.61 0.12 5.02
C LEU A 37 -7.07 -0.64 3.79
N SER A 38 -8.22 -0.28 3.23
CA SER A 38 -8.73 -0.91 2.01
C SER A 38 -7.79 -0.67 0.83
N LYS A 39 -7.27 0.55 0.70
CA LYS A 39 -6.30 0.89 -0.34
C LYS A 39 -4.99 0.13 -0.14
N TYR A 40 -4.53 0.04 1.11
CA TYR A 40 -3.31 -0.68 1.44
C TYR A 40 -3.43 -2.15 1.04
N LYS A 41 -4.54 -2.77 1.36
CA LYS A 41 -4.80 -4.17 1.01
C LYS A 41 -4.77 -4.38 -0.51
N PHE A 42 -5.36 -3.45 -1.26
CA PHE A 42 -5.34 -3.49 -2.72
C PHE A 42 -3.92 -3.44 -3.26
N TYR A 43 -3.11 -2.49 -2.79
CA TYR A 43 -1.72 -2.37 -3.22
C TYR A 43 -0.90 -3.58 -2.82
N ASN A 44 -1.14 -4.12 -1.63
CA ASN A 44 -0.43 -5.30 -1.15
C ASN A 44 -0.69 -6.50 -2.05
N ASN A 45 -1.95 -6.72 -2.45
CA ASN A 45 -2.31 -7.80 -3.38
C ASN A 45 -1.62 -7.61 -4.73
N HIS A 46 -1.59 -6.38 -5.23
CA HIS A 46 -0.94 -6.06 -6.50
C HIS A 46 0.56 -6.34 -6.42
N LEU A 47 1.19 -5.96 -5.33
CA LEU A 47 2.61 -6.21 -5.09
C LEU A 47 2.92 -7.72 -5.11
N HIS A 48 2.10 -8.52 -4.45
CA HIS A 48 2.26 -9.98 -4.44
C HIS A 48 2.16 -10.56 -5.84
N GLN A 49 1.26 -10.06 -6.66
CA GLN A 49 1.14 -10.51 -8.04
C GLN A 49 2.40 -10.22 -8.84
N ILE A 50 2.96 -9.03 -8.67
CA ILE A 50 4.20 -8.64 -9.36
C ILE A 50 5.36 -9.51 -8.90
N GLU A 51 5.48 -9.76 -7.59
CA GLU A 51 6.53 -10.63 -7.05
C GLU A 51 6.39 -12.06 -7.55
N GLY A 52 5.17 -12.55 -7.70
CA GLY A 52 4.91 -13.85 -8.29
C GLY A 52 5.42 -13.94 -9.73
N LEU A 53 5.25 -12.89 -10.51
CA LEU A 53 5.77 -12.84 -11.87
C LEU A 53 7.29 -12.85 -11.90
N GLN A 54 7.92 -12.17 -10.95
CA GLN A 54 9.38 -12.15 -10.86
C GLN A 54 9.97 -13.49 -10.44
N SER A 55 9.22 -14.27 -9.67
CA SER A 55 9.67 -15.57 -9.16
C SER A 55 9.67 -16.66 -10.23
N LYS A 56 9.07 -16.41 -11.36
CA LYS A 56 9.03 -17.35 -12.48
C LYS A 56 10.16 -17.06 -13.46
#